data_031aec0d4cf27b7287aa76d496185178
#
_entry.id   031aec0d4cf27b7287aa76d496185178
#
_cell.length_a   1.000
_cell.length_b   1.000
_cell.length_c   1.000
_cell.angle_alpha   90.00
_cell.angle_beta   90.00
_cell.angle_gamma   90.00
#
_symmetry.space_group_name_H-M   'P 1'
#
loop_
_entity.id
_entity.type
_entity.pdbx_description
1 polymer ?
#
loop_
_entity_poly.entity_id
_entity_poly.type
_entity_poly.pdbx_seq_one_letter_code
_entity_poly.pdbx_strand_id
1 'polypeptide(L)'
;AYADDFTFFINGNIDLDSLRPLVEKYIGSLPTSKRVEYRAVDDGVRMATGSVTNDFRTPMQQPKVSVSLYYTGDITNDAKNRLTLNLLTRALNSRYLKSIREEKGGTYGVGVSGDITKNPTESYSLHIGFDTNEQLADELIEICDLELRRIAEEGPVAEDIAKSKEFLEKEYYNLLETNMG
;
A
#
# COMPACT_ATOMS: atom_id res chain seq x y z
N ALA A 1 12.50 30.16 -5.07
CA ALA A 1 12.39 29.12 -4.05
C ALA A 1 13.31 29.48 -2.89
N TYR A 2 12.87 29.23 -1.67
CA TYR A 2 13.63 29.47 -0.44
C TYR A 2 13.94 28.13 0.22
N ALA A 3 15.09 28.02 0.89
CA ALA A 3 15.53 26.75 1.45
C ALA A 3 14.75 26.32 2.70
N ASP A 4 14.03 27.23 3.32
CA ASP A 4 13.25 26.99 4.54
C ASP A 4 12.18 25.91 4.38
N ASP A 5 11.71 25.68 3.14
CA ASP A 5 10.65 24.72 2.82
C ASP A 5 11.21 23.32 2.46
N PHE A 6 12.53 23.12 2.50
CA PHE A 6 13.15 21.88 2.08
C PHE A 6 13.84 21.15 3.24
N THR A 7 13.70 19.84 3.24
CA THR A 7 14.52 18.94 4.03
C THR A 7 15.43 18.16 3.08
N PHE A 8 16.74 18.24 3.30
CA PHE A 8 17.73 17.58 2.46
C PHE A 8 18.16 16.25 3.10
N PHE A 9 17.93 15.16 2.39
CA PHE A 9 18.40 13.83 2.77
C PHE A 9 19.55 13.43 1.85
N ILE A 10 20.69 13.07 2.44
CA ILE A 10 21.86 12.62 1.69
C ILE A 10 22.19 11.22 2.17
N ASN A 11 22.14 10.25 1.26
CA ASN A 11 22.38 8.83 1.53
C ASN A 11 23.45 8.29 0.58
N GLY A 12 24.37 7.47 1.09
CA GLY A 12 25.42 6.84 0.32
C GLY A 12 26.67 6.53 1.15
N ASN A 13 27.74 6.15 0.47
CA ASN A 13 29.07 6.02 1.08
C ASN A 13 29.68 7.42 1.24
N ILE A 14 29.44 8.06 2.38
CA ILE A 14 29.71 9.46 2.62
C ILE A 14 30.71 9.62 3.77
N ASP A 15 31.78 10.37 3.50
CA ASP A 15 32.64 10.91 4.55
C ASP A 15 32.08 12.27 5.00
N LEU A 16 31.70 12.36 6.27
CA LEU A 16 31.07 13.56 6.83
C LEU A 16 31.97 14.78 6.83
N ASP A 17 33.29 14.60 7.03
CA ASP A 17 34.25 15.71 7.06
C ASP A 17 34.42 16.32 5.68
N SER A 18 34.39 15.51 4.63
CA SER A 18 34.40 15.95 3.24
C SER A 18 33.06 16.54 2.79
N LEU A 19 31.94 16.01 3.28
CA LEU A 19 30.61 16.47 2.91
C LEU A 19 30.26 17.81 3.53
N ARG A 20 30.61 18.01 4.80
CA ARG A 20 30.23 19.21 5.56
C ARG A 20 30.53 20.54 4.84
N PRO A 21 31.74 20.79 4.35
CA PRO A 21 32.04 22.05 3.67
C PRO A 21 31.24 22.23 2.36
N LEU A 22 30.87 21.13 1.70
CA LEU A 22 30.03 21.18 0.51
C LEU A 22 28.59 21.53 0.87
N VAL A 23 28.04 20.94 1.94
CA VAL A 23 26.69 21.27 2.44
C VAL A 23 26.63 22.74 2.88
N GLU A 24 27.61 23.21 3.64
CA GLU A 24 27.71 24.61 4.08
C GLU A 24 27.79 25.57 2.88
N LYS A 25 28.56 25.22 1.85
CA LYS A 25 28.73 26.04 0.65
C LYS A 25 27.50 26.04 -0.25
N TYR A 26 26.89 24.89 -0.54
CA TYR A 26 25.87 24.79 -1.58
C TYR A 26 24.44 24.76 -1.02
N ILE A 27 24.22 24.25 0.19
CA ILE A 27 22.90 24.20 0.82
C ILE A 27 22.77 25.34 1.85
N GLY A 28 23.75 25.50 2.74
CA GLY A 28 23.73 26.52 3.77
C GLY A 28 23.77 27.97 3.25
N SER A 29 24.20 28.16 2.00
CA SER A 29 24.18 29.48 1.31
C SER A 29 22.87 29.79 0.59
N LEU A 30 21.92 28.85 0.57
CA LEU A 30 20.62 29.08 -0.08
C LEU A 30 19.84 30.17 0.67
N PRO A 31 19.08 31.01 -0.07
CA PRO A 31 18.29 32.07 0.56
C PRO A 31 17.20 31.51 1.42
N THR A 32 16.94 32.14 2.56
CA THR A 32 15.82 31.85 3.46
C THR A 32 14.81 33.00 3.41
N SER A 33 13.53 32.68 3.60
CA SER A 33 12.46 33.66 3.55
C SER A 33 12.00 34.13 4.92
N LYS A 34 12.42 33.46 5.99
CA LYS A 34 11.85 33.56 7.35
C LYS A 34 10.35 33.28 7.36
N ARG A 35 9.85 32.47 6.44
CA ARG A 35 8.45 32.04 6.38
C ARG A 35 8.13 31.13 7.56
N VAL A 36 6.90 31.24 8.01
CA VAL A 36 6.32 30.22 8.89
C VAL A 36 6.02 29.01 8.01
N GLU A 37 6.50 27.85 8.41
CA GLU A 37 6.26 26.58 7.73
C GLU A 37 4.76 26.36 7.57
N TYR A 38 4.29 26.18 6.34
CA TYR A 38 2.90 25.88 6.06
C TYR A 38 2.65 24.41 6.41
N ARG A 39 1.81 24.18 7.40
CA ARG A 39 1.30 22.84 7.67
C ARG A 39 0.30 22.45 6.59
N ALA A 40 0.29 21.17 6.22
CA ALA A 40 -0.76 20.64 5.38
C ALA A 40 -2.13 20.96 6.01
N VAL A 41 -3.00 21.56 5.22
CA VAL A 41 -4.37 21.86 5.64
C VAL A 41 -5.23 20.66 5.29
N ASP A 42 -5.95 20.15 6.28
CA ASP A 42 -6.96 19.14 6.02
C ASP A 42 -8.16 19.79 5.30
N ASP A 43 -8.35 19.47 4.03
CA ASP A 43 -9.44 19.99 3.19
C ASP A 43 -10.77 19.25 3.40
N GLY A 44 -10.81 18.27 4.30
CA GLY A 44 -11.98 17.46 4.59
C GLY A 44 -12.30 16.39 3.56
N VAL A 45 -11.48 16.22 2.52
CA VAL A 45 -11.66 15.13 1.55
C VAL A 45 -11.42 13.80 2.24
N ARG A 46 -12.36 12.89 2.12
CA ARG A 46 -12.33 11.55 2.72
C ARG A 46 -12.81 10.51 1.72
N MET A 47 -12.41 9.27 1.96
CA MET A 47 -13.02 8.15 1.24
C MET A 47 -14.52 8.09 1.54
N ALA A 48 -15.29 7.67 0.55
CA ALA A 48 -16.74 7.52 0.70
C ALA A 48 -17.04 6.50 1.81
N THR A 49 -18.07 6.78 2.63
CA THR A 49 -18.55 5.87 3.66
C THR A 49 -19.66 4.98 3.13
N GLY A 50 -19.77 3.77 3.68
CA GLY A 50 -20.75 2.78 3.25
C GLY A 50 -20.31 2.04 1.96
N SER A 51 -21.25 1.32 1.36
CA SER A 51 -21.00 0.60 0.11
C SER A 51 -21.26 1.50 -1.10
N VAL A 52 -20.24 1.73 -1.91
CA VAL A 52 -20.33 2.52 -3.14
C VAL A 52 -19.87 1.68 -4.32
N THR A 53 -20.71 1.61 -5.35
CA THR A 53 -20.35 0.96 -6.61
C THR A 53 -20.22 2.03 -7.69
N ASN A 54 -19.14 1.95 -8.45
CA ASN A 54 -18.91 2.78 -9.62
C ASN A 54 -18.63 1.86 -10.81
N ASP A 55 -19.55 1.79 -11.76
CA ASP A 55 -19.43 1.00 -12.98
C ASP A 55 -19.39 1.95 -14.18
N PHE A 56 -18.37 1.81 -15.01
CA PHE A 56 -18.23 2.59 -16.24
C PHE A 56 -17.65 1.72 -17.36
N ARG A 57 -18.03 2.05 -18.60
CA ARG A 57 -17.61 1.32 -19.79
C ARG A 57 -16.81 2.22 -20.72
N THR A 58 -15.68 1.67 -21.18
CA THR A 58 -14.82 2.35 -22.17
C THR A 58 -14.64 1.43 -23.39
N PRO A 59 -14.75 1.95 -24.62
CA PRO A 59 -14.49 1.16 -25.83
C PRO A 59 -13.06 0.61 -25.82
N MET A 60 -12.92 -0.70 -26.01
CA MET A 60 -11.64 -1.41 -26.05
C MET A 60 -11.58 -2.39 -27.22
N GLN A 61 -10.41 -2.62 -27.79
CA GLN A 61 -10.22 -3.59 -28.87
C GLN A 61 -10.47 -5.03 -28.40
N GLN A 62 -10.04 -5.34 -27.17
CA GLN A 62 -10.31 -6.62 -26.52
C GLN A 62 -11.12 -6.35 -25.26
N PRO A 63 -12.38 -6.82 -25.20
CA PRO A 63 -13.22 -6.63 -24.03
C PRO A 63 -12.61 -7.30 -22.79
N LYS A 64 -12.48 -6.53 -21.72
CA LYS A 64 -12.10 -7.03 -20.39
C LYS A 64 -12.83 -6.25 -19.31
N VAL A 65 -12.97 -6.85 -18.15
CA VAL A 65 -13.46 -6.19 -16.95
C VAL A 65 -12.27 -6.04 -15.99
N SER A 66 -12.00 -4.80 -15.59
CA SER A 66 -11.04 -4.51 -14.52
C SER A 66 -11.80 -4.21 -13.25
N VAL A 67 -11.57 -5.01 -12.22
CA VAL A 67 -12.23 -4.88 -10.92
C VAL A 67 -11.25 -4.29 -9.92
N SER A 68 -11.73 -3.32 -9.14
CA SER A 68 -10.99 -2.72 -8.02
C SER A 68 -11.91 -2.62 -6.80
N LEU A 69 -11.62 -3.40 -5.77
CA LEU A 69 -12.34 -3.38 -4.50
C LEU A 69 -11.51 -2.64 -3.47
N TYR A 70 -12.12 -1.67 -2.78
CA TYR A 70 -11.47 -0.90 -1.72
C TYR A 70 -12.24 -1.08 -0.41
N TYR A 71 -11.52 -1.49 0.62
CA TYR A 71 -12.01 -1.52 2.00
C TYR A 71 -11.21 -0.49 2.80
N THR A 72 -11.91 0.45 3.41
CA THR A 72 -11.29 1.58 4.10
C THR A 72 -11.91 1.79 5.47
N GLY A 73 -11.14 2.36 6.38
CA GLY A 73 -11.62 2.67 7.73
C GLY A 73 -10.55 3.37 8.55
N ASP A 74 -10.94 3.80 9.74
CA ASP A 74 -10.05 4.43 10.69
C ASP A 74 -9.20 3.37 11.40
N ILE A 75 -7.91 3.66 11.59
CA ILE A 75 -6.98 2.80 12.32
C ILE A 75 -5.78 3.62 12.79
N THR A 76 -5.26 3.33 13.96
CA THR A 76 -4.04 3.97 14.44
C THR A 76 -2.83 3.56 13.59
N ASN A 77 -2.06 4.55 13.17
CA ASN A 77 -0.84 4.34 12.40
C ASN A 77 0.33 3.96 13.30
N ASP A 78 0.39 2.72 13.73
CA ASP A 78 1.47 2.15 14.51
C ASP A 78 2.13 0.95 13.82
N ALA A 79 3.25 0.50 14.36
CA ALA A 79 4.01 -0.62 13.79
C ALA A 79 3.22 -1.94 13.81
N LYS A 80 2.39 -2.17 14.84
CA LYS A 80 1.58 -3.38 14.97
C LYS A 80 0.54 -3.44 13.86
N ASN A 81 -0.20 -2.36 13.65
CA ASN A 81 -1.25 -2.30 12.64
C ASN A 81 -0.67 -2.39 11.22
N ARG A 82 0.46 -1.74 10.95
CA ARG A 82 1.17 -1.89 9.66
C ARG A 82 1.61 -3.34 9.41
N LEU A 83 2.18 -3.99 10.41
CA LEU A 83 2.58 -5.39 10.28
C LEU A 83 1.35 -6.29 10.10
N THR A 84 0.27 -6.05 10.84
CA THR A 84 -0.98 -6.80 10.72
C THR A 84 -1.57 -6.68 9.33
N LEU A 85 -1.64 -5.47 8.77
CA LEU A 85 -2.13 -5.24 7.40
C LEU A 85 -1.23 -5.91 6.36
N ASN A 86 0.10 -5.86 6.54
CA ASN A 86 1.03 -6.56 5.65
C ASN A 86 0.81 -8.09 5.68
N LEU A 87 0.66 -8.67 6.86
CA LEU A 87 0.35 -10.11 7.00
C LEU A 87 -1.01 -10.46 6.37
N LEU A 88 -2.02 -9.62 6.55
CA LEU A 88 -3.34 -9.81 5.95
C LEU A 88 -3.28 -9.78 4.42
N THR A 89 -2.60 -8.81 3.83
CA THR A 89 -2.46 -8.71 2.37
C THR A 89 -1.75 -9.92 1.79
N ARG A 90 -0.73 -10.45 2.46
CA ARG A 90 -0.03 -11.68 2.05
C ARG A 90 -0.92 -12.92 2.14
N ALA A 91 -1.66 -13.07 3.22
CA ALA A 91 -2.59 -14.18 3.40
C ALA A 91 -3.70 -14.16 2.34
N LEU A 92 -4.27 -12.97 2.04
CA LEU A 92 -5.26 -12.80 0.99
C LEU A 92 -4.68 -13.08 -0.40
N ASN A 93 -3.48 -12.60 -0.72
CA ASN A 93 -2.83 -12.89 -2.00
C ASN A 93 -2.65 -14.42 -2.20
N SER A 94 -2.24 -15.15 -1.16
CA SER A 94 -2.11 -16.62 -1.21
C SER A 94 -3.46 -17.30 -1.46
N ARG A 95 -4.52 -16.86 -0.77
CA ARG A 95 -5.87 -17.42 -0.92
C ARG A 95 -6.48 -17.12 -2.28
N TYR A 96 -6.40 -15.88 -2.76
CA TYR A 96 -6.96 -15.50 -4.06
C TYR A 96 -6.21 -16.13 -5.22
N LEU A 97 -4.90 -16.33 -5.09
CA LEU A 97 -4.16 -17.10 -6.09
C LEU A 97 -4.76 -18.49 -6.26
N LYS A 98 -5.11 -19.16 -5.18
CA LYS A 98 -5.72 -20.49 -5.19
C LYS A 98 -7.18 -20.44 -5.68
N SER A 99 -8.04 -19.68 -5.01
CA SER A 99 -9.48 -19.69 -5.25
C SER A 99 -9.90 -19.07 -6.58
N ILE A 100 -9.20 -18.02 -7.03
CA ILE A 100 -9.57 -17.27 -8.23
C ILE A 100 -8.78 -17.75 -9.45
N ARG A 101 -7.46 -17.88 -9.32
CA ARG A 101 -6.62 -18.22 -10.46
C ARG A 101 -6.61 -19.73 -10.74
N GLU A 102 -6.35 -20.55 -9.71
CA GLU A 102 -6.16 -21.99 -9.89
C GLU A 102 -7.48 -22.75 -10.04
N GLU A 103 -8.48 -22.42 -9.24
CA GLU A 103 -9.77 -23.14 -9.22
C GLU A 103 -10.73 -22.62 -10.31
N LYS A 104 -10.75 -21.33 -10.58
CA LYS A 104 -11.68 -20.72 -11.55
C LYS A 104 -11.05 -20.40 -12.90
N GLY A 105 -9.74 -20.21 -12.98
CA GLY A 105 -9.06 -19.84 -14.21
C GLY A 105 -9.55 -18.49 -14.80
N GLY A 106 -10.20 -17.68 -13.99
CA GLY A 106 -10.92 -16.48 -14.40
C GLY A 106 -10.06 -15.24 -14.57
N THR A 107 -8.80 -15.30 -14.19
CA THR A 107 -7.88 -14.15 -14.26
C THR A 107 -6.43 -14.60 -14.40
N TYR A 108 -5.60 -13.73 -14.95
CA TYR A 108 -4.14 -13.92 -14.97
C TYR A 108 -3.49 -13.70 -13.60
N GLY A 109 -4.13 -12.95 -12.72
CA GLY A 109 -3.66 -12.70 -11.36
C GLY A 109 -4.58 -11.77 -10.60
N VAL A 110 -4.54 -11.91 -9.28
CA VAL A 110 -5.19 -11.01 -8.32
C VAL A 110 -4.11 -10.35 -7.50
N GLY A 111 -4.14 -9.03 -7.40
CA GLY A 111 -3.25 -8.26 -6.55
C GLY A 111 -3.97 -7.75 -5.32
N VAL A 112 -3.39 -7.96 -4.14
CA VAL A 112 -3.85 -7.35 -2.89
C VAL A 112 -2.77 -6.43 -2.36
N SER A 113 -3.13 -5.21 -2.04
CA SER A 113 -2.26 -4.25 -1.40
C SER A 113 -2.98 -3.56 -0.24
N GLY A 114 -2.22 -3.11 0.74
CA GLY A 114 -2.75 -2.39 1.89
C GLY A 114 -1.81 -1.28 2.31
N ASP A 115 -2.39 -0.17 2.74
CA ASP A 115 -1.65 0.99 3.24
C ASP A 115 -2.31 1.58 4.48
N ILE A 116 -1.49 2.14 5.37
CA ILE A 116 -1.95 2.91 6.53
C ILE A 116 -1.36 4.31 6.44
N THR A 117 -2.21 5.30 6.25
CA THR A 117 -1.83 6.71 6.20
C THR A 117 -1.95 7.34 7.59
N LYS A 118 -1.19 8.41 7.79
CA LYS A 118 -1.28 9.24 8.99
C LYS A 118 -2.00 10.56 8.73
N ASN A 119 -1.84 11.09 7.54
CA ASN A 119 -2.37 12.40 7.15
C ASN A 119 -3.33 12.26 5.97
N PRO A 120 -4.41 13.02 5.92
CA PRO A 120 -4.89 14.00 6.90
C PRO A 120 -5.48 13.37 8.15
N THR A 121 -5.88 12.10 8.12
CA THR A 121 -6.37 11.30 9.25
C THR A 121 -5.73 9.92 9.24
N GLU A 122 -5.61 9.30 10.41
CA GLU A 122 -5.11 7.94 10.53
C GLU A 122 -6.16 6.96 9.98
N SER A 123 -5.85 6.33 8.84
CA SER A 123 -6.78 5.45 8.15
C SER A 123 -6.05 4.33 7.41
N TYR A 124 -6.75 3.24 7.12
CA TYR A 124 -6.24 2.18 6.26
C TYR A 124 -7.01 2.13 4.95
N SER A 125 -6.36 1.61 3.95
CA SER A 125 -6.97 1.12 2.72
C SER A 125 -6.45 -0.28 2.40
N LEU A 126 -7.37 -1.18 2.07
CA LEU A 126 -7.07 -2.50 1.51
C LEU A 126 -7.65 -2.51 0.11
N HIS A 127 -6.81 -2.76 -0.89
CA HIS A 127 -7.18 -2.81 -2.29
C HIS A 127 -7.01 -4.22 -2.84
N ILE A 128 -8.03 -4.72 -3.51
CA ILE A 128 -8.01 -5.99 -4.26
C ILE A 128 -8.29 -5.64 -5.71
N GLY A 129 -7.39 -6.01 -6.62
CA GLY A 129 -7.51 -5.69 -8.03
C GLY A 129 -7.26 -6.90 -8.92
N PHE A 130 -8.08 -7.08 -9.97
CA PHE A 130 -7.91 -8.12 -10.96
C PHE A 130 -8.60 -7.76 -12.29
N ASP A 131 -8.11 -8.36 -13.36
CA ASP A 131 -8.75 -8.32 -14.67
C ASP A 131 -9.41 -9.66 -14.96
N THR A 132 -10.61 -9.63 -15.56
CA THR A 132 -11.39 -10.82 -15.92
C THR A 132 -12.27 -10.56 -17.14
N ASN A 133 -13.16 -11.47 -17.46
CA ASN A 133 -14.24 -11.29 -18.44
C ASN A 133 -15.58 -10.95 -17.78
N GLU A 134 -16.55 -10.50 -18.57
CA GLU A 134 -17.87 -10.08 -18.08
C GLU A 134 -18.66 -11.23 -17.41
N GLN A 135 -18.45 -12.46 -17.85
CA GLN A 135 -19.19 -13.63 -17.34
C GLN A 135 -18.75 -14.05 -15.93
N LEU A 136 -17.50 -13.77 -15.57
CA LEU A 136 -16.91 -14.19 -14.30
C LEU A 136 -16.78 -13.05 -13.28
N ALA A 137 -16.99 -11.80 -13.70
CA ALA A 137 -16.71 -10.66 -12.83
C ALA A 137 -17.45 -10.70 -11.50
N ASP A 138 -18.76 -10.93 -11.53
CA ASP A 138 -19.59 -10.96 -10.33
C ASP A 138 -19.22 -12.14 -9.41
N GLU A 139 -19.00 -13.33 -9.99
CA GLU A 139 -18.60 -14.52 -9.23
C GLU A 139 -17.25 -14.30 -8.52
N LEU A 140 -16.28 -13.67 -9.21
CA LEU A 140 -14.97 -13.41 -8.63
C LEU A 140 -15.01 -12.33 -7.54
N ILE A 141 -15.88 -11.34 -7.66
CA ILE A 141 -16.14 -10.35 -6.61
C ILE A 141 -16.71 -11.04 -5.36
N GLU A 142 -17.69 -11.93 -5.52
CA GLU A 142 -18.27 -12.71 -4.41
C GLU A 142 -17.20 -13.58 -3.72
N ILE A 143 -16.30 -14.21 -4.48
CA ILE A 143 -15.19 -14.99 -3.92
C ILE A 143 -14.25 -14.09 -3.11
N CYS A 144 -13.95 -12.88 -3.59
CA CYS A 144 -13.12 -11.93 -2.83
C CYS A 144 -13.74 -11.60 -1.47
N ASP A 145 -15.03 -11.29 -1.45
CA ASP A 145 -15.76 -10.98 -0.23
C ASP A 145 -15.84 -12.18 0.73
N LEU A 146 -16.08 -13.38 0.18
CA LEU A 146 -16.17 -14.60 0.96
C LEU A 146 -14.85 -14.92 1.67
N GLU A 147 -13.72 -14.88 0.96
CA GLU A 147 -12.42 -15.15 1.54
C GLU A 147 -11.99 -14.08 2.57
N LEU A 148 -12.35 -12.82 2.34
CA LEU A 148 -12.11 -11.76 3.32
C LEU A 148 -12.92 -12.00 4.61
N ARG A 149 -14.19 -12.37 4.49
CA ARG A 149 -15.04 -12.73 5.65
C ARG A 149 -14.51 -13.94 6.38
N ARG A 150 -14.06 -14.98 5.67
CA ARG A 150 -13.44 -16.16 6.30
C ARG A 150 -12.23 -15.79 7.14
N ILE A 151 -11.33 -14.96 6.62
CA ILE A 151 -10.18 -14.50 7.41
C ILE A 151 -10.63 -13.70 8.62
N ALA A 152 -11.67 -12.88 8.51
CA ALA A 152 -12.19 -12.10 9.62
C ALA A 152 -12.83 -12.95 10.71
N GLU A 153 -13.51 -14.04 10.35
CA GLU A 153 -14.25 -14.91 11.27
C GLU A 153 -13.37 -16.03 11.85
N GLU A 154 -12.59 -16.71 11.01
CA GLU A 154 -11.81 -17.89 11.34
C GLU A 154 -10.33 -17.59 11.62
N GLY A 155 -9.89 -16.40 11.25
CA GLY A 155 -8.49 -16.04 11.24
C GLY A 155 -7.72 -16.57 10.02
N PRO A 156 -6.48 -16.14 9.83
CA PRO A 156 -5.62 -16.66 8.77
C PRO A 156 -5.16 -18.09 9.07
N VAL A 157 -4.92 -18.87 8.02
CA VAL A 157 -4.34 -20.23 8.17
C VAL A 157 -2.94 -20.13 8.77
N ALA A 158 -2.66 -20.99 9.75
CA ALA A 158 -1.36 -20.97 10.46
C ALA A 158 -0.16 -21.14 9.51
N GLU A 159 -0.30 -21.93 8.44
CA GLU A 159 0.73 -22.13 7.42
C GLU A 159 1.01 -20.83 6.63
N ASP A 160 -0.02 -20.06 6.26
CA ASP A 160 0.13 -18.79 5.54
C ASP A 160 0.84 -17.75 6.41
N ILE A 161 0.55 -17.73 7.72
CA ILE A 161 1.25 -16.87 8.67
C ILE A 161 2.71 -17.27 8.83
N ALA A 162 3.01 -18.58 8.91
CA ALA A 162 4.38 -19.07 9.02
C ALA A 162 5.22 -18.67 7.79
N LYS A 163 4.69 -18.89 6.60
CA LYS A 163 5.33 -18.47 5.32
C LYS A 163 5.53 -16.96 5.25
N SER A 164 4.53 -16.19 5.68
CA SER A 164 4.61 -14.72 5.68
C SER A 164 5.67 -14.21 6.64
N LYS A 165 5.80 -14.82 7.83
CA LYS A 165 6.85 -14.47 8.79
C LYS A 165 8.25 -14.76 8.24
N GLU A 166 8.47 -15.94 7.68
CA GLU A 166 9.75 -16.30 7.08
C GLU A 166 10.14 -15.33 5.95
N PHE A 167 9.18 -14.93 5.13
CA PHE A 167 9.41 -13.95 4.07
C PHE A 167 9.80 -12.58 4.64
N LEU A 168 9.05 -12.08 5.64
CA LEU A 168 9.32 -10.79 6.27
C LEU A 168 10.68 -10.77 6.99
N GLU A 169 11.08 -11.87 7.61
CA GLU A 169 12.41 -11.99 8.21
C GLU A 169 13.52 -11.88 7.14
N LYS A 170 13.38 -12.58 6.01
CA LYS A 170 14.32 -12.48 4.88
C LYS A 170 14.36 -11.06 4.30
N GLU A 171 13.20 -10.45 4.10
CA GLU A 171 13.10 -9.07 3.60
C GLU A 171 13.78 -8.09 4.54
N TYR A 172 13.57 -8.24 5.86
CA TYR A 172 14.23 -7.43 6.87
C TYR A 172 15.77 -7.55 6.83
N TYR A 173 16.30 -8.77 6.75
CA TYR A 173 17.75 -8.97 6.64
C TYR A 173 18.30 -8.36 5.34
N ASN A 174 17.61 -8.51 4.22
CA ASN A 174 18.01 -7.90 2.96
C ASN A 174 18.03 -6.35 3.05
N LEU A 175 17.06 -5.75 3.75
CA LEU A 175 17.04 -4.30 3.97
C LEU A 175 18.25 -3.84 4.80
N LEU A 176 18.68 -4.60 5.81
CA LEU A 176 19.87 -4.28 6.61
C LEU A 176 21.18 -4.33 5.81
N GLU A 177 21.24 -5.09 4.73
CA GLU A 177 22.39 -5.19 3.84
C GLU A 177 22.47 -4.07 2.80
N THR A 178 21.44 -3.26 2.69
CA THR A 178 21.31 -2.19 1.70
C THR A 178 21.12 -0.83 2.35
N ASN A 179 21.48 0.24 1.64
CA ASN A 179 21.19 1.62 2.08
C ASN A 179 19.72 2.02 1.92
N MET A 180 18.83 1.07 1.65
CA MET A 180 17.38 1.29 1.52
C MET A 180 16.62 0.90 2.79
N GLY A 181 17.32 0.41 3.82
CA GLY A 181 16.75 0.03 5.11
C GLY A 181 16.78 1.14 6.14
#